data_f8ef2ea98ad13a614ac834602c5ba9d5
#
_entry.id   f8ef2ea98ad13a614ac834602c5ba9d5
#
_cell.length_a   1.000
_cell.length_b   1.000
_cell.length_c   1.000
_cell.angle_alpha   90.00
_cell.angle_beta   90.00
_cell.angle_gamma   90.00
#
_symmetry.space_group_name_H-M   'P 1'
#
loop_
_entity.id
_entity.type
_entity.pdbx_description
1 polymer ?
#
loop_
_entity_poly.entity_id
_entity_poly.type
_entity_poly.pdbx_seq_one_letter_code
_entity_poly.pdbx_strand_id
1 'polypeptide(L)'
;MLHISGGVVAILTGPVQLWLGLGDRGMTWHRRMGIAYMAAVGVGAIGAYYMAFNTDSGWLFGASLATLATAWTTTTAMAYLAIKKSLVEQHKEWMIRSYVLTFAFVLFRIVQPMLQNVGTITEQLAAAGWLCWTIPLLATELVLQGRKIVRVRA
;
A
#
# COMPACT_ATOMS: atom_id res chain seq x y z
N MET A 1 -14.81 0.44 11.22
CA MET A 1 -13.75 0.87 12.15
C MET A 1 -12.42 0.14 11.95
N LEU A 2 -12.38 -1.20 11.83
CA LEU A 2 -11.14 -2.00 11.65
C LEU A 2 -10.24 -1.54 10.50
N HIS A 3 -10.83 -1.21 9.35
CA HIS A 3 -10.09 -0.71 8.19
C HIS A 3 -9.36 0.61 8.49
N ILE A 4 -10.01 1.55 9.17
CA ILE A 4 -9.44 2.85 9.52
C ILE A 4 -8.31 2.68 10.54
N SER A 5 -8.54 1.90 11.61
CA SER A 5 -7.53 1.70 12.66
C SER A 5 -6.27 0.98 12.13
N GLY A 6 -6.44 -0.07 11.31
CA GLY A 6 -5.32 -0.73 10.65
C GLY A 6 -4.56 0.21 9.71
N GLY A 7 -5.28 1.00 8.90
CA GLY A 7 -4.70 1.99 7.99
C GLY A 7 -3.89 3.07 8.73
N VAL A 8 -4.42 3.63 9.81
CA VAL A 8 -3.72 4.65 10.61
C VAL A 8 -2.43 4.09 11.21
N VAL A 9 -2.46 2.90 11.82
CA VAL A 9 -1.25 2.26 12.36
C VAL A 9 -0.23 2.02 11.27
N ALA A 10 -0.64 1.51 10.09
CA ALA A 10 0.26 1.27 8.98
C ALA A 10 0.89 2.57 8.44
N ILE A 11 0.10 3.66 8.30
CA ILE A 11 0.59 4.98 7.86
C ILE A 11 1.61 5.55 8.84
N LEU A 12 1.37 5.45 10.13
CA LEU A 12 2.27 6.02 11.16
C LEU A 12 3.55 5.19 11.32
N THR A 13 3.46 3.87 11.24
CA THR A 13 4.63 3.00 11.39
C THR A 13 5.50 2.93 10.14
N GLY A 14 4.93 3.09 8.95
CA GLY A 14 5.61 2.97 7.67
C GLY A 14 6.83 3.88 7.50
N PRO A 15 6.75 5.21 7.71
CA PRO A 15 7.90 6.12 7.56
C PRO A 15 9.03 5.77 8.52
N VAL A 16 8.71 5.43 9.76
CA VAL A 16 9.70 5.02 10.76
C VAL A 16 10.38 3.72 10.33
N GLN A 17 9.62 2.77 9.79
CA GLN A 17 10.14 1.53 9.23
C GLN A 17 11.10 1.77 8.05
N LEU A 18 10.70 2.62 7.11
CA LEU A 18 11.55 2.97 5.97
C LEU A 18 12.82 3.67 6.43
N TRP A 19 12.72 4.63 7.34
CA TRP A 19 13.88 5.36 7.86
C TRP A 19 14.88 4.45 8.61
N LEU A 20 14.39 3.57 9.47
CA LEU A 20 15.20 2.60 10.21
C LEU A 20 15.85 1.57 9.26
N GLY A 21 15.05 1.04 8.32
CA GLY A 21 15.49 -0.01 7.39
C GLY A 21 16.45 0.47 6.31
N LEU A 22 16.31 1.71 5.83
CA LEU A 22 17.24 2.30 4.86
C LEU A 22 18.56 2.76 5.51
N GLY A 23 18.51 3.13 6.79
CA GLY A 23 19.68 3.60 7.54
C GLY A 23 20.45 2.52 8.30
N ASP A 24 20.01 1.27 8.22
CA ASP A 24 20.56 0.11 9.00
C ASP A 24 20.66 0.42 10.51
N ARG A 25 19.74 1.24 11.03
CA ARG A 25 19.73 1.71 12.41
C ARG A 25 18.65 1.01 13.21
N GLY A 26 18.97 0.65 14.46
CA GLY A 26 17.97 0.16 15.41
C GLY A 26 17.21 -1.09 14.94
N MET A 27 17.89 -2.11 14.39
CA MET A 27 17.28 -3.31 13.80
C MET A 27 16.28 -4.02 14.74
N THR A 28 16.48 -3.96 16.07
CA THR A 28 15.52 -4.51 17.02
C THR A 28 14.17 -3.79 16.96
N TRP A 29 14.19 -2.47 16.91
CA TRP A 29 12.99 -1.64 16.75
C TRP A 29 12.36 -1.84 15.37
N HIS A 30 13.17 -1.87 14.31
CA HIS A 30 12.70 -2.16 12.96
C HIS A 30 11.91 -3.48 12.90
N ARG A 31 12.42 -4.54 13.50
CA ARG A 31 11.74 -5.85 13.55
C ARG A 31 10.41 -5.79 14.33
N ARG A 32 10.39 -5.15 15.50
CA ARG A 32 9.16 -5.04 16.31
C ARG A 32 8.08 -4.23 15.60
N MET A 33 8.45 -3.09 15.06
CA MET A 33 7.53 -2.25 14.31
C MET A 33 7.10 -2.89 12.98
N GLY A 34 7.97 -3.70 12.35
CA GLY A 34 7.62 -4.47 11.16
C GLY A 34 6.52 -5.49 11.42
N ILE A 35 6.55 -6.16 12.58
CA ILE A 35 5.47 -7.07 12.99
C ILE A 35 4.17 -6.28 13.21
N ALA A 36 4.23 -5.13 13.89
CA ALA A 36 3.07 -4.26 14.09
C ALA A 36 2.49 -3.77 12.75
N TYR A 37 3.34 -3.38 11.80
CA TYR A 37 2.94 -3.00 10.45
C TYR A 37 2.24 -4.14 9.71
N MET A 38 2.81 -5.34 9.70
CA MET A 38 2.19 -6.50 9.06
C MET A 38 0.83 -6.86 9.67
N ALA A 39 0.72 -6.83 11.00
CA ALA A 39 -0.55 -7.05 11.69
C ALA A 39 -1.58 -5.98 11.32
N ALA A 40 -1.19 -4.71 11.26
CA ALA A 40 -2.04 -3.60 10.86
C ALA A 40 -2.53 -3.74 9.41
N VAL A 41 -1.66 -4.16 8.48
CA VAL A 41 -2.03 -4.48 7.10
C VAL A 41 -3.06 -5.61 7.07
N GLY A 42 -2.86 -6.69 7.82
CA GLY A 42 -3.80 -7.80 7.89
C GLY A 42 -5.19 -7.37 8.38
N VAL A 43 -5.25 -6.64 9.49
CA VAL A 43 -6.50 -6.09 10.04
C VAL A 43 -7.16 -5.11 9.08
N GLY A 44 -6.39 -4.21 8.50
CA GLY A 44 -6.87 -3.24 7.51
C GLY A 44 -7.44 -3.90 6.26
N ALA A 45 -6.79 -4.96 5.76
CA ALA A 45 -7.22 -5.70 4.59
C ALA A 45 -8.53 -6.47 4.84
N ILE A 46 -8.70 -7.09 6.01
CA ILE A 46 -9.98 -7.74 6.37
C ILE A 46 -11.12 -6.71 6.32
N GLY A 47 -10.89 -5.52 6.90
CA GLY A 47 -11.87 -4.45 6.84
C GLY A 47 -12.12 -3.93 5.42
N ALA A 48 -11.09 -3.88 4.56
CA ALA A 48 -11.23 -3.48 3.16
C ALA A 48 -12.04 -4.50 2.35
N TYR A 49 -11.80 -5.80 2.55
CA TYR A 49 -12.61 -6.86 1.91
C TYR A 49 -14.07 -6.80 2.37
N TYR A 50 -14.30 -6.62 3.68
CA TYR A 50 -15.67 -6.45 4.16
C TYR A 50 -16.37 -5.28 3.48
N MET A 51 -15.70 -4.14 3.36
CA MET A 51 -16.24 -2.97 2.64
C MET A 51 -16.45 -3.25 1.15
N ALA A 52 -15.54 -3.96 0.50
CA ALA A 52 -15.62 -4.30 -0.92
C ALA A 52 -16.89 -5.10 -1.26
N PHE A 53 -17.27 -6.03 -0.40
CA PHE A 53 -18.45 -6.88 -0.61
C PHE A 53 -19.78 -6.27 -0.11
N ASN A 54 -19.72 -5.24 0.75
CA ASN A 54 -20.89 -4.61 1.36
C ASN A 54 -21.03 -3.13 0.98
N THR A 55 -20.40 -2.67 -0.12
CA THR A 55 -20.51 -1.28 -0.55
C THR A 55 -21.75 -1.06 -1.42
N ASP A 56 -22.50 0.01 -1.12
CA ASP A 56 -23.60 0.49 -1.96
C ASP A 56 -23.11 1.41 -3.10
N SER A 57 -21.81 1.67 -3.17
CA SER A 57 -21.18 2.58 -4.15
C SER A 57 -20.88 1.92 -5.50
N GLY A 58 -21.46 0.76 -5.76
CA GLY A 58 -21.33 0.02 -7.01
C GLY A 58 -20.17 -0.98 -7.03
N TRP A 59 -20.32 -1.99 -7.90
CA TRP A 59 -19.38 -3.13 -7.99
C TRP A 59 -17.96 -2.73 -8.40
N LEU A 60 -17.82 -1.68 -9.21
CA LEU A 60 -16.52 -1.18 -9.69
C LEU A 60 -15.69 -0.59 -8.53
N PHE A 61 -16.33 0.13 -7.61
CA PHE A 61 -15.69 0.62 -6.41
C PHE A 61 -15.33 -0.53 -5.47
N GLY A 62 -16.25 -1.48 -5.26
CA GLY A 62 -15.98 -2.70 -4.48
C GLY A 62 -14.79 -3.50 -5.04
N ALA A 63 -14.73 -3.66 -6.38
CA ALA A 63 -13.61 -4.32 -7.05
C ALA A 63 -12.28 -3.59 -6.82
N SER A 64 -12.28 -2.25 -6.85
CA SER A 64 -11.06 -1.47 -6.56
C SER A 64 -10.55 -1.69 -5.14
N LEU A 65 -11.45 -1.74 -4.15
CA LEU A 65 -11.10 -2.02 -2.75
C LEU A 65 -10.54 -3.44 -2.56
N ALA A 66 -11.19 -4.44 -3.15
CA ALA A 66 -10.74 -5.83 -3.07
C ALA A 66 -9.37 -6.02 -3.73
N THR A 67 -9.17 -5.43 -4.91
CA THR A 67 -7.89 -5.51 -5.63
C THR A 67 -6.77 -4.78 -4.89
N LEU A 68 -7.06 -3.59 -4.33
CA LEU A 68 -6.12 -2.87 -3.47
C LEU A 68 -5.73 -3.70 -2.24
N ALA A 69 -6.71 -4.30 -1.54
CA ALA A 69 -6.44 -5.15 -0.38
C ALA A 69 -5.59 -6.37 -0.74
N THR A 70 -5.86 -7.00 -1.89
CA THR A 70 -5.05 -8.10 -2.44
C THR A 70 -3.62 -7.66 -2.74
N ALA A 71 -3.43 -6.55 -3.46
CA ALA A 71 -2.12 -6.01 -3.78
C ALA A 71 -1.35 -5.64 -2.50
N TRP A 72 -2.02 -5.03 -1.52
CA TRP A 72 -1.42 -4.62 -0.25
C TRP A 72 -0.94 -5.80 0.59
N THR A 73 -1.78 -6.81 0.76
CA THR A 73 -1.41 -8.03 1.49
C THR A 73 -0.32 -8.82 0.76
N THR A 74 -0.41 -8.94 -0.56
CA THR A 74 0.58 -9.66 -1.37
C THR A 74 1.95 -9.00 -1.31
N THR A 75 2.04 -7.67 -1.49
CA THR A 75 3.32 -6.94 -1.43
C THR A 75 3.95 -7.05 -0.03
N THR A 76 3.13 -6.97 1.03
CA THR A 76 3.59 -7.14 2.42
C THR A 76 4.09 -8.57 2.67
N ALA A 77 3.36 -9.59 2.20
CA ALA A 77 3.76 -10.98 2.31
C ALA A 77 5.07 -11.26 1.55
N MET A 78 5.22 -10.74 0.33
CA MET A 78 6.45 -10.86 -0.45
C MET A 78 7.64 -10.19 0.24
N ALA A 79 7.44 -9.03 0.88
CA ALA A 79 8.47 -8.40 1.70
C ALA A 79 8.93 -9.30 2.85
N TYR A 80 7.97 -9.91 3.55
CA TYR A 80 8.28 -10.84 4.64
C TYR A 80 9.01 -12.09 4.15
N LEU A 81 8.55 -12.70 3.05
CA LEU A 81 9.20 -13.87 2.47
C LEU A 81 10.63 -13.56 1.99
N ALA A 82 10.85 -12.39 1.40
CA ALA A 82 12.17 -11.95 0.98
C ALA A 82 13.15 -11.85 2.16
N ILE A 83 12.74 -11.21 3.28
CA ILE A 83 13.61 -11.10 4.44
C ILE A 83 13.87 -12.44 5.13
N LYS A 84 12.90 -13.35 5.13
CA LYS A 84 13.10 -14.73 5.63
C LYS A 84 14.15 -15.49 4.84
N LYS A 85 14.33 -15.15 3.56
CA LYS A 85 15.37 -15.72 2.69
C LYS A 85 16.64 -14.88 2.63
N SER A 86 16.80 -13.90 3.53
CA SER A 86 17.93 -12.96 3.57
C SER A 86 18.14 -12.13 2.29
N LEU A 87 17.09 -11.97 1.49
CA LEU A 87 17.09 -11.18 0.26
C LEU A 87 16.74 -9.71 0.59
N VAL A 88 17.69 -8.99 1.22
CA VAL A 88 17.45 -7.66 1.80
C VAL A 88 17.00 -6.64 0.77
N GLU A 89 17.63 -6.60 -0.41
CA GLU A 89 17.24 -5.63 -1.46
C GLU A 89 15.82 -5.88 -1.97
N GLN A 90 15.43 -7.15 -2.16
CA GLN A 90 14.06 -7.48 -2.53
C GLN A 90 13.07 -7.13 -1.41
N HIS A 91 13.45 -7.35 -0.14
CA HIS A 91 12.64 -6.92 0.99
C HIS A 91 12.38 -5.41 0.96
N LYS A 92 13.43 -4.60 0.76
CA LYS A 92 13.31 -3.13 0.65
C LYS A 92 12.35 -2.72 -0.49
N GLU A 93 12.50 -3.33 -1.66
CA GLU A 93 11.64 -3.03 -2.81
C GLU A 93 10.16 -3.40 -2.54
N TRP A 94 9.89 -4.58 -1.96
CA TRP A 94 8.53 -4.99 -1.62
C TRP A 94 7.92 -4.13 -0.51
N MET A 95 8.72 -3.69 0.48
CA MET A 95 8.25 -2.77 1.51
C MET A 95 7.90 -1.39 0.94
N ILE A 96 8.65 -0.88 -0.04
CA ILE A 96 8.29 0.37 -0.73
C ILE A 96 6.92 0.23 -1.41
N ARG A 97 6.67 -0.85 -2.16
CA ARG A 97 5.38 -1.12 -2.80
C ARG A 97 4.24 -1.19 -1.78
N SER A 98 4.45 -1.95 -0.71
CA SER A 98 3.47 -2.09 0.36
C SER A 98 3.14 -0.73 1.00
N TYR A 99 4.14 0.12 1.22
CA TYR A 99 3.92 1.43 1.81
C TYR A 99 3.24 2.41 0.85
N VAL A 100 3.55 2.37 -0.43
CA VAL A 100 2.85 3.16 -1.46
C VAL A 100 1.35 2.78 -1.48
N LEU A 101 1.02 1.49 -1.38
CA LEU A 101 -0.37 1.05 -1.29
C LEU A 101 -1.04 1.47 0.02
N THR A 102 -0.31 1.51 1.13
CA THR A 102 -0.81 2.09 2.39
C THR A 102 -1.20 3.55 2.21
N PHE A 103 -0.43 4.31 1.43
CA PHE A 103 -0.70 5.74 1.19
C PHE A 103 -1.95 6.00 0.33
N ALA A 104 -2.49 4.96 -0.33
CA ALA A 104 -3.73 5.04 -1.09
C ALA A 104 -4.91 5.62 -0.29
N PHE A 105 -4.96 5.38 1.02
CA PHE A 105 -5.97 5.96 1.91
C PHE A 105 -5.95 7.50 1.92
N VAL A 106 -4.76 8.07 1.94
CA VAL A 106 -4.59 9.53 1.91
C VAL A 106 -4.91 10.05 0.52
N LEU A 107 -4.37 9.39 -0.51
CA LEU A 107 -4.57 9.80 -1.90
C LEU A 107 -6.04 9.73 -2.33
N PHE A 108 -6.78 8.73 -1.86
CA PHE A 108 -8.22 8.66 -2.11
C PHE A 108 -8.95 9.92 -1.62
N ARG A 109 -8.59 10.42 -0.42
CA ARG A 109 -9.18 11.64 0.16
C ARG A 109 -8.83 12.91 -0.61
N ILE A 110 -7.77 12.88 -1.40
CA ILE A 110 -7.34 14.00 -2.26
C ILE A 110 -7.99 13.87 -3.65
N VAL A 111 -7.94 12.68 -4.24
CA VAL A 111 -8.40 12.44 -5.62
C VAL A 111 -9.92 12.52 -5.75
N GLN A 112 -10.66 11.96 -4.79
CA GLN A 112 -12.12 11.92 -4.85
C GLN A 112 -12.77 13.32 -4.95
N PRO A 113 -12.39 14.34 -4.15
CA PRO A 113 -12.92 15.69 -4.32
C PRO A 113 -12.54 16.35 -5.65
N MET A 114 -11.41 15.99 -6.25
CA MET A 114 -11.01 16.53 -7.56
C MET A 114 -11.90 16.02 -8.70
N LEU A 115 -12.55 14.88 -8.49
CA LEU A 115 -13.46 14.26 -9.47
C LEU A 115 -14.94 14.64 -9.26
N GLN A 116 -15.27 15.51 -8.31
CA GLN A 116 -16.68 15.85 -7.94
C GLN A 116 -17.54 16.39 -9.08
N ASN A 117 -16.93 16.88 -10.15
CA ASN A 117 -17.62 17.41 -11.32
C ASN A 117 -17.59 16.45 -12.53
N VAL A 118 -17.14 15.21 -12.36
CA VAL A 118 -16.96 14.23 -13.44
C VAL A 118 -17.93 13.06 -13.24
N GLY A 119 -18.98 12.98 -14.05
CA GLY A 119 -19.93 11.87 -14.01
C GLY A 119 -20.77 11.78 -12.72
N THR A 120 -21.26 10.59 -12.46
CA THR A 120 -22.06 10.27 -11.27
C THR A 120 -21.16 10.01 -10.05
N ILE A 121 -21.73 10.10 -8.84
CA ILE A 121 -20.99 9.81 -7.59
C ILE A 121 -20.38 8.41 -7.59
N THR A 122 -21.06 7.42 -8.15
CA THR A 122 -20.56 6.04 -8.27
C THR A 122 -19.33 5.97 -9.17
N GLU A 123 -19.34 6.68 -10.31
CA GLU A 123 -18.19 6.76 -11.22
C GLU A 123 -17.01 7.48 -10.58
N GLN A 124 -17.27 8.57 -9.85
CA GLN A 124 -16.25 9.32 -9.11
C GLN A 124 -15.56 8.45 -8.06
N LEU A 125 -16.35 7.72 -7.26
CA LEU A 125 -15.82 6.82 -6.24
C LEU A 125 -15.02 5.66 -6.86
N ALA A 126 -15.51 5.07 -7.94
CA ALA A 126 -14.81 4.03 -8.66
C ALA A 126 -13.48 4.55 -9.25
N ALA A 127 -13.51 5.67 -9.95
CA ALA A 127 -12.32 6.29 -10.53
C ALA A 127 -11.29 6.65 -9.44
N ALA A 128 -11.71 7.31 -8.36
CA ALA A 128 -10.83 7.64 -7.24
C ALA A 128 -10.26 6.37 -6.59
N GLY A 129 -11.08 5.32 -6.43
CA GLY A 129 -10.69 4.04 -5.88
C GLY A 129 -9.59 3.34 -6.68
N TRP A 130 -9.62 3.42 -8.00
CA TRP A 130 -8.58 2.89 -8.87
C TRP A 130 -7.35 3.80 -8.95
N LEU A 131 -7.53 5.09 -9.19
CA LEU A 131 -6.44 6.04 -9.43
C LEU A 131 -5.54 6.23 -8.21
N CYS A 132 -6.10 6.22 -6.99
CA CYS A 132 -5.35 6.51 -5.77
C CYS A 132 -4.21 5.53 -5.45
N TRP A 133 -4.21 4.34 -6.03
CA TRP A 133 -3.16 3.35 -5.80
C TRP A 133 -2.47 2.86 -7.08
N THR A 134 -3.19 2.76 -8.22
CA THR A 134 -2.60 2.26 -9.46
C THR A 134 -1.56 3.21 -10.02
N ILE A 135 -1.82 4.51 -10.05
CA ILE A 135 -0.86 5.52 -10.53
C ILE A 135 0.39 5.57 -9.66
N PRO A 136 0.31 5.70 -8.32
CA PRO A 136 1.50 5.69 -7.48
C PRO A 136 2.30 4.39 -7.55
N LEU A 137 1.61 3.25 -7.65
CA LEU A 137 2.28 1.95 -7.77
C LEU A 137 3.02 1.84 -9.10
N LEU A 138 2.40 2.26 -10.22
CA LEU A 138 3.04 2.28 -11.54
C LEU A 138 4.27 3.19 -11.55
N ALA A 139 4.15 4.40 -11.01
CA ALA A 139 5.28 5.32 -10.88
C ALA A 139 6.42 4.70 -10.05
N THR A 140 6.08 4.02 -8.97
CA THR A 140 7.05 3.30 -8.14
C THR A 140 7.77 2.20 -8.93
N GLU A 141 7.03 1.40 -9.72
CA GLU A 141 7.63 0.38 -10.58
C GLU A 141 8.59 0.97 -11.60
N LEU A 142 8.19 2.06 -12.28
CA LEU A 142 9.06 2.73 -13.24
C LEU A 142 10.37 3.21 -12.59
N VAL A 143 10.30 3.77 -11.38
CA VAL A 143 11.50 4.20 -10.65
C VAL A 143 12.37 3.02 -10.22
N LEU A 144 11.77 1.96 -9.66
CA LEU A 144 12.52 0.79 -9.17
C LEU A 144 13.21 0.04 -10.32
N GLN A 145 12.50 -0.17 -11.44
CA GLN A 145 13.07 -0.85 -12.60
C GLN A 145 14.08 0.03 -13.34
N GLY A 146 13.80 1.33 -13.48
CA GLY A 146 14.73 2.28 -14.07
C GLY A 146 16.08 2.33 -13.33
N ARG A 147 16.06 2.32 -12.00
CA ARG A 147 17.30 2.24 -11.21
C ARG A 147 18.10 0.95 -11.45
N LYS A 148 17.43 -0.19 -11.69
CA LYS A 148 18.11 -1.45 -12.00
C LYS A 148 18.82 -1.38 -13.35
N ILE A 149 18.17 -0.82 -14.36
CA ILE A 149 18.76 -0.66 -15.72
C ILE A 149 20.02 0.21 -15.66
N VAL A 150 19.98 1.31 -14.91
CA VAL A 150 21.15 2.21 -14.74
C VAL A 150 22.30 1.51 -14.01
N ARG A 151 22.01 0.74 -12.96
CA ARG A 151 23.05 0.03 -12.19
C ARG A 151 23.75 -1.10 -12.97
N VAL A 152 23.09 -1.70 -13.95
CA VAL A 152 23.70 -2.75 -14.79
C VAL A 152 24.73 -2.17 -15.78
N ARG A 153 24.64 -0.85 -16.08
CA ARG A 153 25.54 -0.17 -17.04
C ARG A 153 26.73 0.51 -16.36
N ALA A 154 26.78 0.54 -15.05
CA ALA A 154 27.89 1.09 -14.25
C ALA A 154 28.75 -0.02 -13.63
#